data_c40c9a3c4564cb4bc22f3a22bb42d031
#
_entry.id   c40c9a3c4564cb4bc22f3a22bb42d031
#
_cell.length_a   1.000
_cell.length_b   1.000
_cell.length_c   1.000
_cell.angle_alpha   90.00
_cell.angle_beta   90.00
_cell.angle_gamma   90.00
#
_symmetry.space_group_name_H-M   'P 1'
#
loop_
_entity.id
_entity.type
_entity.pdbx_description
1 polymer ?
#
loop_
_entity_poly.entity_id
_entity_poly.type
_entity_poly.pdbx_seq_one_letter_code
_entity_poly.pdbx_strand_id
1 'polypeptide(L)'
;MTVTKINKAPSPDLFWPRRWLGPLMLLSLLFCGSAQAQRSEVFGEYELHYSIVNTTFLEPAVAAQYGLARGSRRAIINLSLREHLDDGSTVAREMSLKGRSWDLTQSQVNFDFIEVREGPAIYYIGEFKFINREWRFFEFNFSPEGSEETLSFEFKQQMYIND
;
A
#
# COMPACT_ATOMS: atom_id res chain seq x y z
N MET A 1 -77.79 12.00 42.84
CA MET A 1 -76.91 10.91 42.38
C MET A 1 -76.40 11.27 41.02
N THR A 2 -75.19 11.74 40.92
CA THR A 2 -74.57 12.23 39.68
C THR A 2 -73.52 11.24 39.26
N VAL A 3 -73.68 10.55 38.15
CA VAL A 3 -72.73 9.58 37.60
C VAL A 3 -71.77 10.31 36.68
N THR A 4 -70.51 10.39 37.10
CA THR A 4 -69.42 10.98 36.29
C THR A 4 -68.91 9.97 35.27
N LYS A 5 -69.05 10.27 34.02
CA LYS A 5 -68.57 9.51 32.86
C LYS A 5 -67.10 9.78 32.65
N ILE A 6 -66.25 8.77 32.87
CA ILE A 6 -64.79 8.83 32.60
C ILE A 6 -64.58 8.66 31.11
N ASN A 7 -64.05 9.68 30.47
CA ASN A 7 -63.70 9.69 29.07
C ASN A 7 -62.27 9.14 28.92
N LYS A 8 -62.14 7.97 28.31
CA LYS A 8 -60.84 7.29 28.02
C LYS A 8 -60.25 7.87 26.73
N ALA A 9 -59.15 8.56 26.87
CA ALA A 9 -58.39 9.09 25.73
C ALA A 9 -57.79 7.95 24.86
N PRO A 10 -57.75 8.08 23.54
CA PRO A 10 -57.10 7.11 22.66
C PRO A 10 -55.58 7.25 22.73
N SER A 11 -54.89 6.10 22.79
CA SER A 11 -53.43 5.98 22.70
C SER A 11 -52.96 6.40 21.30
N PRO A 12 -51.86 7.14 21.17
CA PRO A 12 -51.26 7.43 19.86
C PRO A 12 -50.56 6.18 19.34
N ASP A 13 -51.11 5.58 18.29
CA ASP A 13 -50.45 4.53 17.52
C ASP A 13 -49.22 5.15 16.81
N LEU A 14 -48.06 4.81 17.33
CA LEU A 14 -46.78 5.21 16.77
C LEU A 14 -46.53 4.38 15.49
N PHE A 15 -47.08 4.88 14.36
CA PHE A 15 -46.79 4.36 13.03
C PHE A 15 -45.35 4.77 12.63
N TRP A 16 -44.36 3.92 12.89
CA TRP A 16 -43.02 4.07 12.32
C TRP A 16 -43.02 3.49 10.90
N PRO A 17 -42.72 4.28 9.85
CA PRO A 17 -42.59 3.76 8.50
C PRO A 17 -41.34 2.95 8.35
N ARG A 18 -41.48 1.63 8.40
CA ARG A 18 -40.46 0.59 8.23
C ARG A 18 -39.87 0.49 6.81
N ARG A 19 -40.03 1.54 5.99
CA ARG A 19 -39.71 1.50 4.55
C ARG A 19 -38.45 2.27 4.13
N TRP A 20 -37.69 2.90 5.04
CA TRP A 20 -36.54 3.75 4.71
C TRP A 20 -35.17 3.16 5.02
N LEU A 21 -35.08 1.90 5.46
CA LEU A 21 -33.79 1.23 5.74
C LEU A 21 -33.16 0.55 4.51
N GLY A 22 -33.90 0.42 3.40
CA GLY A 22 -33.43 -0.21 2.17
C GLY A 22 -32.35 0.55 1.39
N PRO A 23 -32.46 1.86 1.17
CA PRO A 23 -31.49 2.58 0.33
C PRO A 23 -30.17 2.90 1.01
N LEU A 24 -30.11 2.90 2.35
CA LEU A 24 -28.88 3.23 3.08
C LEU A 24 -27.85 2.07 3.05
N MET A 25 -28.32 0.82 2.93
CA MET A 25 -27.45 -0.36 2.87
C MET A 25 -26.84 -0.56 1.48
N LEU A 26 -27.46 -0.04 0.43
CA LEU A 26 -26.95 -0.14 -0.94
C LEU A 26 -25.84 0.89 -1.24
N LEU A 27 -25.79 2.00 -0.49
CA LEU A 27 -24.80 3.06 -0.67
C LEU A 27 -23.45 2.70 -0.03
N SER A 28 -23.41 1.78 0.93
CA SER A 28 -22.14 1.32 1.58
C SER A 28 -21.31 0.38 0.69
N LEU A 29 -21.90 -0.20 -0.37
CA LEU A 29 -21.20 -1.07 -1.32
C LEU A 29 -20.42 -0.32 -2.41
N LEU A 30 -20.58 1.00 -2.54
CA LEU A 30 -19.90 1.81 -3.55
C LEU A 30 -18.53 2.37 -3.07
N PHE A 31 -18.16 2.18 -1.81
CA PHE A 31 -16.87 2.56 -1.24
C PHE A 31 -15.85 1.40 -1.20
N CYS A 32 -15.96 0.41 -2.08
CA CYS A 32 -14.81 -0.42 -2.45
C CYS A 32 -13.86 0.44 -3.30
N GLY A 33 -13.25 1.45 -2.68
CA GLY A 33 -12.07 2.11 -3.21
C GLY A 33 -11.06 1.03 -3.53
N SER A 34 -10.51 1.05 -4.74
CA SER A 34 -9.43 0.17 -5.17
C SER A 34 -8.32 0.28 -4.13
N ALA A 35 -8.29 -0.66 -3.17
CA ALA A 35 -7.10 -0.89 -2.38
C ALA A 35 -6.02 -1.16 -3.43
N GLN A 36 -5.08 -0.27 -3.60
CA GLN A 36 -3.86 -0.56 -4.34
C GLN A 36 -3.22 -1.69 -3.57
N ALA A 37 -3.46 -2.92 -4.04
CA ALA A 37 -2.92 -4.10 -3.42
C ALA A 37 -1.40 -3.92 -3.44
N GLN A 38 -0.80 -3.78 -2.26
CA GLN A 38 0.62 -3.89 -2.08
C GLN A 38 1.02 -5.23 -2.68
N ARG A 39 1.91 -5.20 -3.66
CA ARG A 39 2.36 -6.40 -4.32
C ARG A 39 3.37 -7.08 -3.44
N SER A 40 3.32 -8.40 -3.37
CA SER A 40 4.32 -9.19 -2.66
C SER A 40 4.69 -10.45 -3.43
N GLU A 41 5.85 -10.99 -3.14
CA GLU A 41 6.36 -12.26 -3.63
C GLU A 41 6.88 -13.09 -2.46
N VAL A 42 6.58 -14.39 -2.46
CA VAL A 42 6.90 -15.30 -1.34
C VAL A 42 8.11 -16.17 -1.68
N PHE A 43 9.08 -16.21 -0.76
CA PHE A 43 10.32 -16.96 -0.84
C PHE A 43 10.47 -17.82 0.43
N GLY A 44 9.91 -19.03 0.42
CA GLY A 44 9.89 -19.88 1.61
C GLY A 44 9.13 -19.25 2.78
N GLU A 45 9.83 -18.94 3.85
CA GLU A 45 9.30 -18.25 5.03
C GLU A 45 9.29 -16.73 4.90
N TYR A 46 9.89 -16.16 3.83
CA TYR A 46 9.99 -14.73 3.61
C TYR A 46 8.96 -14.23 2.60
N GLU A 47 8.46 -13.04 2.81
CA GLU A 47 7.56 -12.33 1.89
C GLU A 47 8.14 -10.95 1.61
N LEU A 48 8.54 -10.71 0.35
CA LEU A 48 9.04 -9.43 -0.13
C LEU A 48 7.87 -8.59 -0.63
N HIS A 49 7.53 -7.55 0.11
CA HIS A 49 6.57 -6.53 -0.31
C HIS A 49 7.26 -5.47 -1.14
N TYR A 50 6.62 -5.02 -2.21
CA TYR A 50 7.16 -3.98 -3.06
C TYR A 50 6.10 -3.05 -3.62
N SER A 51 6.48 -1.79 -3.84
CA SER A 51 5.62 -0.80 -4.48
C SER A 51 6.44 0.25 -5.21
N ILE A 52 5.89 0.79 -6.31
CA ILE A 52 6.43 1.93 -7.01
C ILE A 52 5.49 3.10 -6.82
N VAL A 53 6.04 4.24 -6.37
CA VAL A 53 5.29 5.46 -6.11
C VAL A 53 5.94 6.62 -6.86
N ASN A 54 5.18 7.35 -7.67
CA ASN A 54 5.67 8.59 -8.27
C ASN A 54 5.92 9.62 -7.18
N THR A 55 7.06 10.29 -7.21
CA THR A 55 7.47 11.21 -6.15
C THR A 55 6.57 12.45 -6.03
N THR A 56 5.71 12.72 -7.01
CA THR A 56 4.66 13.75 -6.93
C THR A 56 3.60 13.46 -5.88
N PHE A 57 3.37 12.18 -5.55
CA PHE A 57 2.44 11.77 -4.48
C PHE A 57 3.01 11.89 -3.07
N LEU A 58 4.32 12.02 -2.94
CA LEU A 58 4.94 12.24 -1.63
C LEU A 58 4.65 13.65 -1.15
N GLU A 59 4.30 13.80 0.12
CA GLU A 59 4.22 15.12 0.73
C GLU A 59 5.61 15.78 0.70
N PRO A 60 5.70 17.12 0.46
CA PRO A 60 6.98 17.82 0.39
C PRO A 60 7.85 17.63 1.65
N ALA A 61 7.22 17.62 2.83
CA ALA A 61 7.91 17.40 4.10
C ALA A 61 8.52 16.00 4.20
N VAL A 62 7.78 14.96 3.77
CA VAL A 62 8.26 13.58 3.75
C VAL A 62 9.41 13.42 2.76
N ALA A 63 9.28 13.96 1.55
CA ALA A 63 10.35 13.91 0.55
C ALA A 63 11.63 14.58 1.06
N ALA A 64 11.50 15.76 1.70
CA ALA A 64 12.64 16.49 2.26
C ALA A 64 13.30 15.73 3.42
N GLN A 65 12.51 15.08 4.29
CA GLN A 65 13.01 14.30 5.42
C GLN A 65 13.96 13.17 4.97
N TYR A 66 13.64 12.51 3.86
CA TYR A 66 14.42 11.39 3.32
C TYR A 66 15.35 11.79 2.17
N GLY A 67 15.49 13.07 1.88
CA GLY A 67 16.36 13.59 0.80
C GLY A 67 15.91 13.20 -0.61
N LEU A 68 14.63 12.88 -0.79
CA LEU A 68 14.06 12.44 -2.06
C LEU A 68 13.67 13.64 -2.94
N ALA A 69 14.07 13.60 -4.21
CA ALA A 69 13.70 14.66 -5.13
C ALA A 69 12.31 14.42 -5.72
N ARG A 70 11.39 15.43 -5.59
CA ARG A 70 10.06 15.36 -6.20
C ARG A 70 10.09 15.83 -7.65
N GLY A 71 9.35 15.14 -8.52
CA GLY A 71 9.22 15.50 -9.92
C GLY A 71 8.33 14.54 -10.70
N SER A 72 7.69 15.03 -11.77
CA SER A 72 6.75 14.24 -12.57
C SER A 72 7.37 13.03 -13.29
N ARG A 73 8.70 13.03 -13.46
CA ARG A 73 9.46 11.92 -14.08
C ARG A 73 10.37 11.21 -13.08
N ARG A 74 9.98 11.22 -11.81
CA ARG A 74 10.70 10.56 -10.72
C ARG A 74 9.76 9.65 -9.96
N ALA A 75 10.27 8.49 -9.60
CA ALA A 75 9.58 7.54 -8.76
C ALA A 75 10.53 6.95 -7.73
N ILE A 76 9.97 6.37 -6.71
CA ILE A 76 10.67 5.51 -5.76
C ILE A 76 10.17 4.08 -5.90
N ILE A 77 11.07 3.13 -5.72
CA ILE A 77 10.76 1.75 -5.37
C ILE A 77 10.88 1.62 -3.86
N ASN A 78 9.86 1.09 -3.22
CA ASN A 78 9.85 0.76 -1.80
C ASN A 78 9.79 -0.75 -1.64
N LEU A 79 10.71 -1.32 -0.87
CA LEU A 79 10.81 -2.74 -0.58
C LEU A 79 10.77 -2.94 0.93
N SER A 80 10.13 -4.02 1.39
CA SER A 80 10.11 -4.44 2.78
C SER A 80 10.03 -5.96 2.86
N LEU A 81 10.90 -6.56 3.66
CA LEU A 81 10.94 -8.01 3.87
C LEU A 81 10.24 -8.37 5.17
N ARG A 82 9.38 -9.37 5.11
CA ARG A 82 8.71 -9.96 6.27
C ARG A 82 9.00 -11.45 6.34
N GLU A 83 9.12 -11.97 7.54
CA GLU A 83 9.22 -13.40 7.81
C GLU A 83 7.92 -13.89 8.43
N HIS A 84 7.40 -15.00 7.95
CA HIS A 84 6.27 -15.71 8.50
C HIS A 84 6.74 -16.62 9.64
N LEU A 85 6.13 -16.47 10.82
CA LEU A 85 6.44 -17.28 11.99
C LEU A 85 5.47 -18.47 12.11
N ASP A 86 5.85 -19.48 12.86
CA ASP A 86 5.06 -20.70 13.07
C ASP A 86 3.67 -20.44 13.71
N ASP A 87 3.52 -19.34 14.43
CA ASP A 87 2.26 -18.91 15.03
C ASP A 87 1.31 -18.17 14.07
N GLY A 88 1.73 -18.03 12.81
CA GLY A 88 0.98 -17.33 11.76
C GLY A 88 1.16 -15.80 11.77
N SER A 89 1.93 -15.25 12.70
CA SER A 89 2.30 -13.84 12.67
C SER A 89 3.43 -13.56 11.68
N THR A 90 3.70 -12.28 11.39
CA THR A 90 4.84 -11.89 10.56
C THR A 90 5.66 -10.81 11.25
N VAL A 91 6.97 -10.84 11.07
CA VAL A 91 7.91 -9.83 11.57
C VAL A 91 8.70 -9.21 10.44
N ALA A 92 9.05 -7.92 10.55
CA ALA A 92 9.95 -7.31 9.59
C ALA A 92 11.37 -7.89 9.76
N ARG A 93 12.05 -8.15 8.64
CA ARG A 93 13.42 -8.62 8.60
C ARG A 93 14.32 -7.63 7.89
N GLU A 94 15.49 -7.44 8.43
CA GLU A 94 16.57 -6.75 7.72
C GLU A 94 17.09 -7.61 6.58
N MET A 95 17.59 -6.96 5.53
CA MET A 95 18.18 -7.66 4.40
C MET A 95 19.37 -6.89 3.82
N SER A 96 20.34 -7.60 3.37
CA SER A 96 21.31 -7.06 2.42
C SER A 96 20.65 -6.99 1.06
N LEU A 97 20.64 -5.81 0.43
CA LEU A 97 19.86 -5.56 -0.79
C LEU A 97 20.72 -4.89 -1.85
N LYS A 98 20.68 -5.43 -3.06
CA LYS A 98 21.18 -4.81 -4.29
C LYS A 98 20.09 -4.84 -5.32
N GLY A 99 19.97 -3.76 -6.09
CA GLY A 99 18.95 -3.68 -7.13
C GLY A 99 19.36 -2.78 -8.27
N ARG A 100 18.79 -3.07 -9.43
CA ARG A 100 18.92 -2.26 -10.63
C ARG A 100 17.62 -2.19 -11.40
N SER A 101 17.49 -1.18 -12.22
CA SER A 101 16.41 -1.09 -13.21
C SER A 101 16.96 -0.66 -14.54
N TRP A 102 16.31 -1.07 -15.63
CA TRP A 102 16.65 -0.67 -17.01
C TRP A 102 15.40 -0.51 -17.86
N ASP A 103 15.52 0.23 -18.93
CA ASP A 103 14.49 0.39 -19.94
C ASP A 103 14.75 -0.50 -21.19
N LEU A 104 13.88 -0.40 -22.19
CA LEU A 104 14.03 -1.15 -23.45
C LEU A 104 15.29 -0.77 -24.25
N THR A 105 15.90 0.39 -23.98
CA THR A 105 17.16 0.84 -24.59
C THR A 105 18.38 0.38 -23.82
N GLN A 106 18.21 -0.42 -22.76
CA GLN A 106 19.25 -0.89 -21.85
C GLN A 106 19.89 0.23 -21.00
N SER A 107 19.20 1.39 -20.89
CA SER A 107 19.63 2.44 -19.97
C SER A 107 19.40 1.99 -18.52
N GLN A 108 20.49 1.70 -17.82
CA GLN A 108 20.48 1.08 -16.50
C GLN A 108 20.70 2.12 -15.40
N VAL A 109 20.03 1.89 -14.26
CA VAL A 109 20.24 2.57 -12.99
C VAL A 109 20.43 1.52 -11.90
N ASN A 110 21.52 1.60 -11.14
CA ASN A 110 21.67 0.86 -9.90
C ASN A 110 21.07 1.70 -8.76
N PHE A 111 20.42 1.02 -7.83
CA PHE A 111 19.79 1.70 -6.70
C PHE A 111 20.76 1.89 -5.55
N ASP A 112 20.80 3.12 -5.03
CA ASP A 112 21.34 3.43 -3.70
C ASP A 112 20.15 3.44 -2.74
N PHE A 113 20.01 2.39 -1.93
CA PHE A 113 18.87 2.26 -1.03
C PHE A 113 19.06 3.04 0.25
N ILE A 114 18.02 3.77 0.63
CA ILE A 114 17.88 4.39 1.95
C ILE A 114 17.08 3.43 2.81
N GLU A 115 17.64 2.98 3.93
CA GLU A 115 16.91 2.22 4.93
C GLU A 115 16.13 3.16 5.84
N VAL A 116 14.84 2.90 6.01
CA VAL A 116 13.92 3.67 6.85
C VAL A 116 13.26 2.72 7.85
N ARG A 117 13.31 3.09 9.13
CA ARG A 117 12.67 2.34 10.23
C ARG A 117 11.53 3.16 10.82
N GLU A 118 10.34 2.63 10.77
CA GLU A 118 9.13 3.24 11.33
C GLU A 118 8.44 2.23 12.27
N GLY A 119 8.63 2.43 13.58
CA GLY A 119 8.18 1.47 14.57
C GLY A 119 8.78 0.08 14.31
N PRO A 120 7.96 -0.98 14.13
CA PRO A 120 8.45 -2.32 13.84
C PRO A 120 8.71 -2.57 12.34
N ALA A 121 8.46 -1.61 11.46
CA ALA A 121 8.60 -1.77 10.01
C ALA A 121 9.97 -1.28 9.53
N ILE A 122 10.51 -1.98 8.52
CA ILE A 122 11.76 -1.67 7.85
C ILE A 122 11.49 -1.55 6.36
N TYR A 123 11.87 -0.42 5.78
CA TYR A 123 11.70 -0.11 4.37
C TYR A 123 13.04 0.20 3.71
N TYR A 124 13.19 -0.19 2.46
CA TYR A 124 14.32 0.13 1.61
C TYR A 124 13.81 0.92 0.42
N ILE A 125 14.21 2.20 0.35
CA ILE A 125 13.71 3.15 -0.66
C ILE A 125 14.81 3.45 -1.66
N GLY A 126 14.55 3.15 -2.94
CA GLY A 126 15.43 3.50 -4.05
C GLY A 126 14.77 4.51 -4.99
N GLU A 127 15.46 5.58 -5.36
CA GLU A 127 14.95 6.60 -6.29
C GLU A 127 15.41 6.30 -7.73
N PHE A 128 14.53 6.55 -8.72
CA PHE A 128 14.87 6.49 -10.12
C PHE A 128 14.08 7.49 -10.96
N LYS A 129 14.61 7.75 -12.18
CA LYS A 129 13.92 8.56 -13.20
C LYS A 129 13.32 7.65 -14.26
N PHE A 130 12.24 8.11 -14.89
CA PHE A 130 11.56 7.37 -15.93
C PHE A 130 10.99 8.30 -17.02
N ILE A 131 10.66 7.74 -18.19
CA ILE A 131 9.99 8.41 -19.28
C ILE A 131 8.52 7.96 -19.32
N ASN A 132 7.60 8.85 -19.68
CA ASN A 132 6.18 8.53 -19.76
C ASN A 132 5.93 7.37 -20.73
N ARG A 133 5.15 6.39 -20.26
CA ARG A 133 4.79 5.15 -20.99
C ARG A 133 5.94 4.20 -21.29
N GLU A 134 7.14 4.39 -20.69
CA GLU A 134 8.22 3.41 -20.86
C GLU A 134 7.93 2.13 -20.09
N TRP A 135 8.37 1.01 -20.65
CA TRP A 135 8.52 -0.23 -19.92
C TRP A 135 9.84 -0.22 -19.18
N ARG A 136 9.79 -0.46 -17.88
CA ARG A 136 10.96 -0.56 -17.03
C ARG A 136 11.02 -1.91 -16.38
N PHE A 137 12.20 -2.51 -16.40
CA PHE A 137 12.53 -3.79 -15.78
C PHE A 137 13.25 -3.51 -14.47
N PHE A 138 13.01 -4.37 -13.50
CA PHE A 138 13.58 -4.27 -12.16
C PHE A 138 14.12 -5.62 -11.76
N GLU A 139 15.31 -5.65 -11.16
CA GLU A 139 15.96 -6.84 -10.61
C GLU A 139 16.50 -6.49 -9.22
N PHE A 140 16.22 -7.34 -8.26
CA PHE A 140 16.69 -7.23 -6.88
C PHE A 140 17.30 -8.55 -6.45
N ASN A 141 18.46 -8.47 -5.83
CA ASN A 141 19.13 -9.59 -5.16
C ASN A 141 19.22 -9.22 -3.68
N PHE A 142 18.68 -10.05 -2.83
CA PHE A 142 18.63 -9.78 -1.40
C PHE A 142 18.92 -11.03 -0.58
N SER A 143 19.53 -10.82 0.59
CA SER A 143 19.77 -11.87 1.57
C SER A 143 19.18 -11.44 2.91
N PRO A 144 18.23 -12.18 3.49
CA PRO A 144 17.72 -11.92 4.83
C PRO A 144 18.86 -11.90 5.84
N GLU A 145 18.78 -11.05 6.87
CA GLU A 145 19.76 -11.01 7.93
C GLU A 145 19.89 -12.38 8.60
N GLY A 146 21.15 -12.86 8.74
CA GLY A 146 21.44 -14.17 9.30
C GLY A 146 21.34 -15.34 8.32
N SER A 147 20.94 -15.09 7.05
CA SER A 147 20.92 -16.09 5.99
C SER A 147 22.12 -15.93 5.06
N GLU A 148 22.73 -17.06 4.65
CA GLU A 148 23.75 -17.09 3.59
C GLU A 148 23.13 -17.18 2.18
N GLU A 149 21.81 -17.44 2.11
CA GLU A 149 21.09 -17.54 0.85
C GLU A 149 20.86 -16.18 0.23
N THR A 150 21.11 -16.07 -1.08
CA THR A 150 20.72 -14.90 -1.87
C THR A 150 19.52 -15.23 -2.72
N LEU A 151 18.45 -14.52 -2.48
CA LEU A 151 17.18 -14.61 -3.21
C LEU A 151 17.16 -13.55 -4.32
N SER A 152 16.51 -13.88 -5.43
CA SER A 152 16.39 -12.98 -6.60
C SER A 152 14.94 -12.75 -6.95
N PHE A 153 14.61 -11.50 -7.25
CA PHE A 153 13.27 -11.08 -7.63
C PHE A 153 13.31 -10.14 -8.83
N GLU A 154 12.53 -10.43 -9.85
CA GLU A 154 12.44 -9.62 -11.06
C GLU A 154 10.99 -9.33 -11.41
N PHE A 155 10.74 -8.12 -11.90
CA PHE A 155 9.46 -7.76 -12.50
C PHE A 155 9.61 -6.64 -13.52
N LYS A 156 8.55 -6.41 -14.29
CA LYS A 156 8.46 -5.26 -15.20
C LYS A 156 7.19 -4.47 -14.95
N GLN A 157 7.28 -3.16 -15.13
CA GLN A 157 6.15 -2.26 -15.00
C GLN A 157 6.20 -1.17 -16.06
N GLN A 158 5.04 -0.82 -16.61
CA GLN A 158 4.92 0.36 -17.43
C GLN A 158 4.75 1.59 -16.55
N MET A 159 5.58 2.61 -16.80
CA MET A 159 5.63 3.84 -16.01
C MET A 159 4.80 4.93 -16.64
N TYR A 160 4.03 5.66 -15.82
CA TYR A 160 3.19 6.76 -16.27
C TYR A 160 3.47 8.01 -15.45
N ILE A 161 3.53 9.16 -16.15
CA ILE A 161 3.50 10.47 -15.49
C ILE A 161 2.07 10.71 -15.01
N ASN A 162 1.92 11.11 -13.76
CA ASN A 162 0.65 11.59 -13.23
C ASN A 162 0.66 13.12 -13.29
N ASP A 163 -0.25 13.65 -14.06
CA ASP A 163 -0.51 15.09 -14.21
C ASP A 163 -1.35 15.62 -13.05
#